data_c4b4c31f6a55adfb30d8e663d815077b
#
_entry.id   c4b4c31f6a55adfb30d8e663d815077b
#
_cell.length_a   1.000
_cell.length_b   1.000
_cell.length_c   1.000
_cell.angle_alpha   90.00
_cell.angle_beta   90.00
_cell.angle_gamma   90.00
#
_symmetry.space_group_name_H-M   'P 1'
#
loop_
_entity.id
_entity.type
_entity.pdbx_description
1 polymer ?
#
loop_
_entity_poly.entity_id
_entity_poly.type
_entity_poly.pdbx_seq_one_letter_code
_entity_poly.pdbx_strand_id
1 'polypeptide(L)' 'MSSRAATRVFQGVEEQIATGQLKDGAKLDEASLAERFEVSRTPVREALLQLVGSGLATQIPKRGCFVKA' A
#
# COMPACT_ATOMS: atom_id res chain seq x y z
N MET A 1 0.82 -17.30 -0.29
CA MET A 1 -0.42 -16.77 -0.90
C MET A 1 -0.85 -15.51 -0.17
N SER A 2 -1.31 -14.52 -0.93
CA SER A 2 -1.84 -13.31 -0.32
C SER A 2 -3.20 -13.59 0.30
N SER A 3 -3.47 -13.00 1.46
CA SER A 3 -4.78 -13.07 2.08
C SER A 3 -5.77 -12.21 1.30
N ARG A 4 -7.08 -12.43 1.51
CA ARG A 4 -8.11 -11.58 0.91
C ARG A 4 -7.96 -10.13 1.36
N ALA A 5 -7.61 -9.94 2.62
CA ALA A 5 -7.40 -8.61 3.17
C ALA A 5 -6.24 -7.91 2.45
N ALA A 6 -5.12 -8.62 2.23
CA ALA A 6 -3.99 -8.06 1.51
C ALA A 6 -4.37 -7.69 0.07
N THR A 7 -5.15 -8.53 -0.60
CA THR A 7 -5.61 -8.26 -1.96
C THR A 7 -6.51 -7.02 -2.00
N ARG A 8 -7.43 -6.89 -1.05
CA ARG A 8 -8.30 -5.71 -0.95
C ARG A 8 -7.49 -4.44 -0.78
N VAL A 9 -6.49 -4.46 0.10
CA VAL A 9 -5.64 -3.30 0.34
C VAL A 9 -4.84 -2.97 -0.91
N PHE A 10 -4.24 -3.97 -1.53
CA PHE A 10 -3.47 -3.80 -2.77
C PHE A 10 -4.33 -3.14 -3.86
N GLN A 11 -5.51 -3.72 -4.13
CA GLN A 11 -6.40 -3.22 -5.18
C GLN A 11 -6.90 -1.81 -4.88
N GLY A 12 -7.23 -1.54 -3.62
CA GLY A 12 -7.70 -0.21 -3.20
C GLY A 12 -6.63 0.85 -3.37
N VAL A 13 -5.40 0.55 -2.98
CA VAL A 13 -4.28 1.49 -3.13
C VAL A 13 -3.93 1.66 -4.61
N GLU A 14 -3.90 0.56 -5.36
CA GLU A 14 -3.61 0.60 -6.80
C GLU A 14 -4.60 1.53 -7.52
N GLU A 15 -5.89 1.41 -7.19
CA GLU A 15 -6.92 2.26 -7.78
C GLU A 15 -6.70 3.73 -7.42
N GLN A 16 -6.34 4.01 -6.18
CA GLN A 16 -6.08 5.38 -5.74
C GLN A 16 -4.89 6.00 -6.46
N ILE A 17 -3.87 5.19 -6.75
CA ILE A 17 -2.73 5.65 -7.53
C ILE A 17 -3.18 5.91 -8.97
N ALA A 18 -3.95 5.00 -9.56
CA ALA A 18 -4.42 5.12 -10.93
C ALA A 18 -5.33 6.34 -11.13
N THR A 19 -6.16 6.67 -10.15
CA THR A 19 -7.08 7.81 -10.24
C THR A 19 -6.47 9.13 -9.82
N GLY A 20 -5.23 9.11 -9.31
CA GLY A 20 -4.54 10.32 -8.88
C GLY A 20 -4.87 10.76 -7.45
N GLN A 21 -5.64 9.98 -6.70
CA GLN A 21 -5.90 10.27 -5.28
C GLN A 21 -4.63 10.16 -4.46
N LEU A 22 -3.78 9.19 -4.80
CA LEU A 22 -2.45 9.05 -4.22
C LEU A 22 -1.44 9.41 -5.29
N LYS A 23 -0.70 10.46 -5.07
CA LYS A 23 0.29 10.95 -6.03
C LYS A 23 1.67 10.41 -5.72
N ASP A 24 2.58 10.55 -6.69
CA ASP A 24 3.97 10.18 -6.50
C ASP A 24 4.54 10.83 -5.25
N GLY A 25 5.22 10.02 -4.42
CA GLY A 25 5.80 10.47 -3.17
C GLY A 25 4.86 10.44 -1.97
N ALA A 26 3.57 10.13 -2.16
CA ALA A 26 2.65 10.02 -1.04
C ALA A 26 3.05 8.87 -0.12
N LYS A 27 3.01 9.09 1.18
CA LYS A 27 3.37 8.07 2.14
C LYS A 27 2.26 7.04 2.30
N LEU A 28 2.64 5.76 2.27
CA LEU A 28 1.72 4.66 2.50
C LEU A 28 1.93 4.16 3.93
N ASP A 29 1.14 4.71 4.86
CA ASP A 29 1.26 4.41 6.28
C ASP A 29 0.46 3.16 6.66
N GLU A 30 1.14 2.16 7.27
CA GLU A 30 0.52 0.91 7.66
C GLU A 30 -0.70 1.09 8.57
N ALA A 31 -0.54 1.91 9.60
CA ALA A 31 -1.60 2.11 10.58
C ALA A 31 -2.84 2.76 9.94
N SER A 32 -2.62 3.78 9.12
CA SER A 32 -3.71 4.47 8.42
C SER A 32 -4.44 3.54 7.46
N LEU A 33 -3.69 2.72 6.72
CA LEU A 33 -4.29 1.78 5.78
C LEU A 33 -5.04 0.67 6.49
N ALA A 34 -4.50 0.18 7.61
CA ALA A 34 -5.17 -0.84 8.41
C ALA A 34 -6.52 -0.32 8.93
N GLU A 35 -6.54 0.90 9.44
CA GLU A 35 -7.76 1.53 9.92
C GLU A 35 -8.75 1.77 8.78
N ARG A 36 -8.28 2.29 7.67
CA ARG A 36 -9.09 2.63 6.51
C ARG A 36 -9.78 1.41 5.89
N PHE A 37 -9.06 0.30 5.77
CA PHE A 37 -9.61 -0.93 5.20
C PHE A 37 -10.19 -1.86 6.25
N GLU A 38 -10.15 -1.48 7.52
CA GLU A 38 -10.69 -2.26 8.63
C GLU A 38 -10.05 -3.65 8.70
N VAL A 39 -8.72 -3.69 8.61
CA VAL A 39 -7.94 -4.92 8.68
C VAL A 39 -6.78 -4.74 9.65
N SER A 40 -6.11 -5.84 10.00
CA SER A 40 -4.90 -5.77 10.83
C SER A 40 -3.72 -5.26 9.98
N ARG A 41 -2.59 -4.98 10.63
CA ARG A 41 -1.40 -4.48 9.93
C ARG A 41 -0.73 -5.54 9.06
N THR A 42 -0.83 -6.82 9.44
CA THR A 42 -0.17 -7.90 8.70
C THR A 42 -0.56 -7.93 7.22
N PRO A 43 -1.85 -7.96 6.85
CA PRO A 43 -2.22 -7.92 5.43
C PRO A 43 -1.84 -6.61 4.75
N VAL A 44 -1.78 -5.50 5.50
CA VAL A 44 -1.31 -4.23 4.94
C VAL A 44 0.16 -4.33 4.55
N ARG A 45 1.00 -4.91 5.40
CA ARG A 45 2.42 -5.13 5.07
C ARG A 45 2.58 -5.99 3.83
N GLU A 46 1.79 -7.07 3.72
CA GLU A 46 1.81 -7.92 2.54
C GLU A 46 1.44 -7.13 1.28
N ALA A 47 0.41 -6.30 1.36
CA ALA A 47 -0.02 -5.47 0.24
C ALA A 47 1.06 -4.46 -0.16
N LEU A 48 1.71 -3.83 0.82
CA LEU A 48 2.79 -2.88 0.55
C LEU A 48 3.97 -3.56 -0.14
N LEU A 49 4.33 -4.78 0.28
CA LEU A 49 5.38 -5.55 -0.39
C LEU A 49 5.00 -5.86 -1.83
N GLN A 50 3.74 -6.18 -2.09
CA GLN A 50 3.25 -6.44 -3.45
C GLN A 50 3.31 -5.16 -4.31
N LEU A 51 2.97 -4.02 -3.73
CA LEU A 51 3.05 -2.74 -4.42
C LEU A 51 4.49 -2.40 -4.79
N VAL A 52 5.43 -2.63 -3.88
CA VAL A 52 6.86 -2.43 -4.16
C VAL A 52 7.31 -3.37 -5.26
N GLY A 53 6.93 -4.65 -5.17
CA GLY A 53 7.27 -5.64 -6.19
C GLY A 53 6.70 -5.32 -7.56
N SER A 54 5.57 -4.63 -7.62
CA SER A 54 4.91 -4.24 -8.86
C SER A 54 5.40 -2.89 -9.41
N GLY A 55 6.29 -2.21 -8.70
CA GLY A 55 6.81 -0.91 -9.13
C GLY A 55 5.88 0.27 -8.82
N LEU A 56 4.80 0.04 -8.05
CA LEU A 56 3.85 1.10 -7.69
C LEU A 56 4.23 1.83 -6.41
N ALA A 57 5.19 1.29 -5.67
CA ALA A 57 5.66 1.89 -4.44
C ALA A 57 7.14 1.62 -4.26
N THR A 58 7.78 2.41 -3.40
CA THR A 58 9.17 2.22 -3.06
C THR A 58 9.32 2.18 -1.54
N GLN A 59 10.21 1.32 -1.05
CA GLN A 59 10.52 1.21 0.36
C GLN A 59 11.81 1.99 0.63
N ILE A 60 11.74 2.98 1.52
CA ILE A 60 12.91 3.77 1.89
C ILE A 60 13.28 3.40 3.33
N PRO A 61 14.49 2.85 3.58
CA PRO A 61 14.88 2.45 4.92
C PRO A 61 14.72 3.59 5.92
N LYS A 62 14.16 3.28 7.09
CA LYS A 62 13.89 4.18 8.18
C LYS A 62 12.88 5.30 7.89
N ARG A 63 12.37 5.39 6.67
CA ARG A 63 11.38 6.41 6.30
C ARG A 63 10.02 5.82 6.02
N GLY A 64 9.97 4.63 5.43
CA GLY A 64 8.71 3.94 5.16
C GLY A 64 8.50 3.65 3.69
N CYS A 65 7.24 3.46 3.33
CA CYS A 65 6.84 3.11 1.97
C CYS A 65 6.14 4.31 1.33
N PHE A 66 6.46 4.58 0.08
CA PHE A 66 5.95 5.76 -0.63
C PHE A 66 5.48 5.37 -2.02
N VAL A 67 4.47 6.07 -2.52
CA VAL A 67 3.94 5.86 -3.86
C VAL A 67 5.00 6.24 -4.90
N LYS A 68 5.13 5.38 -5.90
CA LYS A 68 5.98 5.62 -7.06
C LYS A 68 5.08 5.59 -8.28
N ALA A 69 4.64 6.73 -8.70
CA ALA A 69 3.75 6.83 -9.85
C ALA A 69 4.54 7.08 -11.14
#